data_397f8787b3fbdb14bf58f70630d9d202
#
_entry.id   397f8787b3fbdb14bf58f70630d9d202
#
_cell.length_a   1.000
_cell.length_b   1.000
_cell.length_c   1.000
_cell.angle_alpha   90.00
_cell.angle_beta   90.00
_cell.angle_gamma   90.00
#
_symmetry.space_group_name_H-M   'P 1'
#
loop_
_entity.id
_entity.type
_entity.pdbx_description
1 polymer ?
#
loop_
_entity_poly.entity_id
_entity_poly.type
_entity_poly.pdbx_seq_one_letter_code
_entity_poly.pdbx_strand_id
1 'polypeptide(L)'
;MSKSLYETLEVSPNATSDEIKKSYRRLARKYHPDINKEKDAEEKFKEINAAYEILSDEKKRKQYDQFGDSMFGGQNFHDFARGQGNVNLDDILSQIFGGGGFSQGTGGFGGFESFGGFGGFGGRSQPNLDINAQITIPFSTAILGGKHNINLQNQNFDIKIPAGIRDGETIRLRGKGKTMGNQSGDVLLKVSVAPHPQYSQDGDNLTKKFDLPLKTALFGGKVEIETLYKTITLKVPKNTKNNQRFRVKELGAYNRKSKSYGDLYLEANIILPDVDSLPKELTKALEKYL
;
A
#
# COMPACT_ATOMS: atom_id res chain seq x y z
N MET A 1 -37.85 7.87 21.68
CA MET A 1 -37.04 9.08 21.48
C MET A 1 -35.88 8.68 20.58
N SER A 2 -35.74 9.30 19.41
CA SER A 2 -34.65 9.02 18.48
C SER A 2 -33.35 9.53 19.10
N LYS A 3 -32.32 8.69 19.11
CA LYS A 3 -30.97 9.09 19.53
C LYS A 3 -30.35 9.95 18.44
N SER A 4 -29.95 11.17 18.80
CA SER A 4 -29.19 12.03 17.87
C SER A 4 -27.82 11.44 17.54
N LEU A 5 -27.18 11.89 16.46
CA LEU A 5 -25.82 11.46 16.11
C LEU A 5 -24.81 11.72 17.25
N TYR A 6 -25.01 12.78 18.00
CA TYR A 6 -24.21 13.12 19.18
C TYR A 6 -24.39 12.11 20.32
N GLU A 7 -25.64 11.66 20.55
CA GLU A 7 -25.93 10.61 21.52
C GLU A 7 -25.39 9.25 21.11
N THR A 8 -25.38 8.95 19.80
CA THR A 8 -24.77 7.73 19.26
C THR A 8 -23.26 7.69 19.53
N LEU A 9 -22.60 8.84 19.46
CA LEU A 9 -21.17 8.96 19.82
C LEU A 9 -20.94 9.25 21.31
N GLU A 10 -21.97 9.31 22.14
CA GLU A 10 -21.88 9.63 23.57
C GLU A 10 -21.13 10.95 23.84
N VAL A 11 -21.43 11.99 23.07
CA VAL A 11 -20.82 13.32 23.19
C VAL A 11 -21.92 14.42 23.25
N SER A 12 -21.55 15.60 23.75
CA SER A 12 -22.40 16.77 23.73
C SER A 12 -22.56 17.34 22.31
N PRO A 13 -23.73 17.98 21.96
CA PRO A 13 -23.89 18.70 20.70
C PRO A 13 -22.81 19.78 20.46
N ASN A 14 -22.23 20.33 21.55
CA ASN A 14 -21.16 21.32 21.48
C ASN A 14 -19.76 20.72 21.51
N ALA A 15 -19.63 19.39 21.37
CA ALA A 15 -18.32 18.71 21.40
C ALA A 15 -17.40 19.18 20.29
N THR A 16 -16.13 19.32 20.63
CA THR A 16 -15.06 19.64 19.67
C THR A 16 -14.78 18.45 18.75
N SER A 17 -14.17 18.70 17.60
CA SER A 17 -13.78 17.65 16.65
C SER A 17 -12.85 16.59 17.29
N ASP A 18 -12.01 17.01 18.25
CA ASP A 18 -11.13 16.08 18.97
C ASP A 18 -11.90 15.20 19.96
N GLU A 19 -12.91 15.71 20.63
CA GLU A 19 -13.79 14.95 21.51
C GLU A 19 -14.61 13.92 20.72
N ILE A 20 -15.18 14.32 19.60
CA ILE A 20 -15.87 13.44 18.67
C ILE A 20 -14.97 12.30 18.23
N LYS A 21 -13.74 12.61 17.78
CA LYS A 21 -12.74 11.63 17.35
C LYS A 21 -12.31 10.69 18.47
N LYS A 22 -12.14 11.22 19.69
CA LYS A 22 -11.77 10.43 20.87
C LYS A 22 -12.88 9.45 21.26
N SER A 23 -14.13 9.90 21.28
CA SER A 23 -15.26 9.05 21.58
C SER A 23 -15.49 7.98 20.52
N TYR A 24 -15.42 8.34 19.24
CA TYR A 24 -15.46 7.38 18.14
C TYR A 24 -14.45 6.24 18.32
N ARG A 25 -13.16 6.57 18.57
CA ARG A 25 -12.12 5.54 18.76
C ARG A 25 -12.40 4.62 19.94
N ARG A 26 -12.97 5.16 21.02
CA ARG A 26 -13.36 4.39 22.20
C ARG A 26 -14.48 3.40 21.88
N LEU A 27 -15.55 3.90 21.24
CA LEU A 27 -16.73 3.12 20.89
C LEU A 27 -16.45 2.11 19.77
N ALA A 28 -15.73 2.51 18.73
CA ALA A 28 -15.33 1.61 17.64
C ALA A 28 -14.50 0.42 18.14
N ARG A 29 -13.61 0.63 19.13
CA ARG A 29 -12.86 -0.48 19.76
C ARG A 29 -13.78 -1.36 20.61
N LYS A 30 -14.74 -0.78 21.33
CA LYS A 30 -15.67 -1.51 22.20
C LYS A 30 -16.62 -2.42 21.42
N TYR A 31 -17.08 -1.96 20.24
CA TYR A 31 -18.09 -2.65 19.42
C TYR A 31 -17.47 -3.27 18.15
N HIS A 32 -16.14 -3.37 18.06
CA HIS A 32 -15.47 -4.00 16.92
C HIS A 32 -15.87 -5.47 16.77
N PRO A 33 -16.25 -5.95 15.56
CA PRO A 33 -16.75 -7.33 15.37
C PRO A 33 -15.72 -8.41 15.71
N ASP A 34 -14.42 -8.11 15.65
CA ASP A 34 -13.36 -9.05 16.03
C ASP A 34 -13.22 -9.18 17.56
N ILE A 35 -13.64 -8.16 18.32
CA ILE A 35 -13.48 -8.11 19.79
C ILE A 35 -14.78 -8.41 20.50
N ASN A 36 -15.92 -7.93 19.96
CA ASN A 36 -17.24 -8.09 20.56
C ASN A 36 -18.14 -8.93 19.65
N LYS A 37 -18.55 -10.11 20.12
CA LYS A 37 -19.41 -11.07 19.39
C LYS A 37 -20.87 -11.00 19.80
N GLU A 38 -21.28 -9.99 20.54
CA GLU A 38 -22.71 -9.75 20.87
C GLU A 38 -23.48 -9.45 19.58
N LYS A 39 -24.72 -9.96 19.50
CA LYS A 39 -25.58 -9.76 18.29
C LYS A 39 -25.79 -8.31 17.92
N ASP A 40 -25.81 -7.41 18.90
CA ASP A 40 -26.06 -5.98 18.69
C ASP A 40 -24.76 -5.18 18.45
N ALA A 41 -23.60 -5.80 18.57
CA ALA A 41 -22.31 -5.11 18.45
C ALA A 41 -22.07 -4.62 17.03
N GLU A 42 -22.39 -5.44 16.03
CA GLU A 42 -22.24 -5.09 14.61
C GLU A 42 -23.15 -3.93 14.21
N GLU A 43 -24.40 -3.93 14.69
CA GLU A 43 -25.35 -2.84 14.42
C GLU A 43 -24.87 -1.54 15.06
N LYS A 44 -24.47 -1.58 16.33
CA LYS A 44 -23.90 -0.42 17.03
C LYS A 44 -22.62 0.09 16.36
N PHE A 45 -21.78 -0.80 15.86
CA PHE A 45 -20.58 -0.41 15.14
C PHE A 45 -20.90 0.34 13.84
N LYS A 46 -21.91 -0.12 13.09
CA LYS A 46 -22.40 0.58 11.89
C LYS A 46 -22.94 1.96 12.21
N GLU A 47 -23.76 2.09 13.27
CA GLU A 47 -24.31 3.36 13.73
C GLU A 47 -23.22 4.35 14.16
N ILE A 48 -22.21 3.87 14.90
CA ILE A 48 -21.07 4.66 15.36
C ILE A 48 -20.24 5.19 14.19
N ASN A 49 -19.99 4.34 13.19
CA ASN A 49 -19.23 4.74 11.99
C ASN A 49 -19.99 5.81 11.21
N ALA A 50 -21.29 5.63 10.99
CA ALA A 50 -22.11 6.57 10.28
C ALA A 50 -22.24 7.92 11.01
N ALA A 51 -22.41 7.90 12.32
CA ALA A 51 -22.44 9.12 13.12
C ALA A 51 -21.09 9.88 13.06
N TYR A 52 -19.98 9.15 13.10
CA TYR A 52 -18.65 9.76 12.99
C TYR A 52 -18.38 10.36 11.61
N GLU A 53 -18.80 9.71 10.54
CA GLU A 53 -18.61 10.24 9.18
C GLU A 53 -19.33 11.59 8.99
N ILE A 54 -20.49 11.75 9.57
CA ILE A 54 -21.24 13.02 9.48
C ILE A 54 -20.63 14.08 10.41
N LEU A 55 -20.34 13.73 11.66
CA LEU A 55 -19.90 14.69 12.67
C LEU A 55 -18.40 15.05 12.58
N SER A 56 -17.60 14.26 11.89
CA SER A 56 -16.16 14.54 11.69
C SER A 56 -15.87 15.53 10.58
N ASP A 57 -16.78 15.68 9.62
CA ASP A 57 -16.69 16.66 8.53
C ASP A 57 -17.43 17.95 8.93
N GLU A 58 -16.74 19.08 8.90
CA GLU A 58 -17.30 20.37 9.34
C GLU A 58 -18.53 20.80 8.53
N LYS A 59 -18.57 20.48 7.22
CA LYS A 59 -19.69 20.84 6.35
C LYS A 59 -20.91 19.96 6.62
N LYS A 60 -20.71 18.63 6.71
CA LYS A 60 -21.76 17.65 7.01
C LYS A 60 -22.35 17.91 8.40
N ARG A 61 -21.48 18.21 9.40
CA ARG A 61 -21.89 18.54 10.75
C ARG A 61 -22.79 19.78 10.78
N LYS A 62 -22.39 20.89 10.12
CA LYS A 62 -23.20 22.10 10.02
C LYS A 62 -24.55 21.86 9.38
N GLN A 63 -24.61 21.02 8.35
CA GLN A 63 -25.87 20.64 7.73
C GLN A 63 -26.76 19.82 8.68
N TYR A 64 -26.18 18.85 9.38
CA TYR A 64 -26.90 18.08 10.40
C TYR A 64 -27.38 18.96 11.55
N ASP A 65 -26.58 19.89 12.03
CA ASP A 65 -26.95 20.84 13.08
C ASP A 65 -28.11 21.77 12.65
N GLN A 66 -28.22 22.04 11.35
CA GLN A 66 -29.25 22.90 10.77
C GLN A 66 -30.56 22.17 10.49
N PHE A 67 -30.50 20.94 10.00
CA PHE A 67 -31.66 20.20 9.51
C PHE A 67 -32.05 19.00 10.40
N GLY A 68 -31.16 18.56 11.27
CA GLY A 68 -31.39 17.41 12.16
C GLY A 68 -31.71 16.13 11.42
N ASP A 69 -32.48 15.25 12.05
CA ASP A 69 -32.91 13.97 11.51
C ASP A 69 -33.83 14.08 10.27
N SER A 70 -34.36 15.27 9.96
CA SER A 70 -35.16 15.50 8.74
C SER A 70 -34.34 15.29 7.44
N MET A 71 -33.01 15.33 7.52
CA MET A 71 -32.13 14.98 6.40
C MET A 71 -32.28 13.53 5.96
N PHE A 72 -32.74 12.65 6.82
CA PHE A 72 -32.91 11.22 6.55
C PHE A 72 -34.31 10.86 6.07
N GLY A 73 -34.98 11.80 5.38
CA GLY A 73 -36.31 11.57 4.79
C GLY A 73 -37.45 11.45 5.81
N GLY A 74 -37.34 12.07 6.99
CA GLY A 74 -38.35 12.03 8.05
C GLY A 74 -38.29 10.77 8.93
N GLN A 75 -37.32 9.90 8.70
CA GLN A 75 -36.98 8.79 9.60
C GLN A 75 -35.88 9.24 10.56
N ASN A 76 -35.83 8.64 11.75
CA ASN A 76 -34.65 8.87 12.60
C ASN A 76 -33.43 8.14 12.03
N PHE A 77 -32.24 8.66 12.33
CA PHE A 77 -30.99 8.11 11.85
C PHE A 77 -30.81 6.62 12.18
N HIS A 78 -31.27 6.17 13.32
CA HIS A 78 -31.16 4.79 13.77
C HIS A 78 -32.00 3.82 12.91
N ASP A 79 -33.22 4.18 12.56
CA ASP A 79 -34.09 3.37 11.70
C ASP A 79 -33.63 3.41 10.26
N PHE A 80 -33.06 4.55 9.82
CA PHE A 80 -32.41 4.71 8.53
C PHE A 80 -31.15 3.82 8.38
N ALA A 81 -30.28 3.79 9.38
CA ALA A 81 -29.09 2.94 9.39
C ALA A 81 -29.42 1.43 9.46
N ARG A 82 -30.53 1.05 10.10
CA ARG A 82 -30.99 -0.34 10.18
C ARG A 82 -31.72 -0.82 8.94
N GLY A 83 -32.48 0.04 8.28
CA GLY A 83 -33.36 -0.34 7.16
C GLY A 83 -32.62 -0.77 5.89
N GLN A 84 -31.33 -0.52 5.79
CA GLN A 84 -30.52 -0.71 4.58
C GLN A 84 -29.48 -1.82 4.74
N GLY A 85 -29.91 -3.02 5.04
CA GLY A 85 -29.07 -4.18 5.40
C GLY A 85 -27.95 -4.60 4.41
N ASN A 86 -27.82 -3.99 3.22
CA ASN A 86 -26.78 -4.35 2.24
C ASN A 86 -26.36 -3.23 1.29
N VAL A 87 -26.66 -1.97 1.58
CA VAL A 87 -26.22 -0.82 0.77
C VAL A 87 -25.08 -0.11 1.50
N ASN A 88 -24.01 0.22 0.78
CA ASN A 88 -22.89 0.96 1.33
C ASN A 88 -23.37 2.32 1.85
N LEU A 89 -23.18 2.55 3.14
CA LEU A 89 -23.56 3.78 3.82
C LEU A 89 -22.90 5.01 3.17
N ASP A 90 -21.69 4.85 2.64
CA ASP A 90 -20.96 5.89 1.90
C ASP A 90 -21.70 6.37 0.64
N ASP A 91 -22.34 5.46 -0.09
CA ASP A 91 -23.11 5.80 -1.30
C ASP A 91 -24.35 6.61 -0.95
N ILE A 92 -25.02 6.28 0.16
CA ILE A 92 -26.21 6.97 0.62
C ILE A 92 -25.86 8.34 1.20
N LEU A 93 -24.80 8.43 1.99
CA LEU A 93 -24.32 9.69 2.55
C LEU A 93 -23.82 10.62 1.44
N SER A 94 -23.17 10.09 0.40
CA SER A 94 -22.78 10.86 -0.76
C SER A 94 -23.98 11.41 -1.55
N GLN A 95 -25.10 10.68 -1.58
CA GLN A 95 -26.33 11.11 -2.23
C GLN A 95 -27.04 12.21 -1.42
N ILE A 96 -27.03 12.13 -0.10
CA ILE A 96 -27.63 13.14 0.79
C ILE A 96 -26.78 14.41 0.86
N PHE A 97 -25.45 14.26 0.94
CA PHE A 97 -24.51 15.37 1.14
C PHE A 97 -23.76 15.81 -0.14
N GLY A 98 -23.76 15.00 -1.19
CA GLY A 98 -22.93 15.21 -2.39
C GLY A 98 -23.59 15.89 -3.57
N GLY A 99 -24.88 16.16 -3.56
CA GLY A 99 -25.52 16.68 -4.75
C GLY A 99 -26.76 17.51 -4.56
N GLY A 100 -26.62 18.81 -4.51
CA GLY A 100 -27.56 19.75 -5.11
C GLY A 100 -29.01 19.76 -4.61
N GLY A 101 -29.33 20.73 -3.73
CA GLY A 101 -30.62 21.38 -3.77
C GLY A 101 -31.84 20.52 -3.42
N PHE A 102 -32.21 20.52 -2.16
CA PHE A 102 -33.57 20.20 -1.72
C PHE A 102 -34.56 21.17 -2.39
N SER A 103 -35.01 20.81 -3.58
CA SER A 103 -36.13 21.48 -4.22
C SER A 103 -37.42 20.90 -3.68
N GLN A 104 -38.16 21.72 -2.96
CA GLN A 104 -39.51 21.52 -2.47
C GLN A 104 -40.41 21.13 -3.65
N GLY A 105 -40.88 19.89 -3.70
CA GLY A 105 -41.83 19.42 -4.71
C GLY A 105 -42.48 18.11 -4.28
N THR A 106 -43.69 18.26 -3.78
CA THR A 106 -44.73 17.29 -3.40
C THR A 106 -44.80 16.02 -4.27
N GLY A 107 -44.92 14.85 -3.61
CA GLY A 107 -45.77 13.75 -4.10
C GLY A 107 -45.06 12.55 -4.72
N GLY A 108 -45.27 11.37 -4.12
CA GLY A 108 -45.29 10.11 -4.86
C GLY A 108 -44.15 9.15 -4.60
N PHE A 109 -44.19 8.51 -3.45
CA PHE A 109 -43.48 7.25 -3.23
C PHE A 109 -44.19 6.13 -4.00
N GLY A 110 -43.79 5.86 -5.21
CA GLY A 110 -44.31 4.78 -6.03
C GLY A 110 -43.38 4.46 -7.20
N GLY A 111 -42.68 3.34 -7.14
CA GLY A 111 -42.00 2.80 -8.31
C GLY A 111 -40.52 2.46 -8.12
N PHE A 112 -40.22 1.55 -7.21
CA PHE A 112 -38.94 0.84 -7.23
C PHE A 112 -39.05 -0.38 -8.17
N GLU A 113 -39.28 -0.11 -9.44
CA GLU A 113 -39.17 -1.09 -10.54
C GLU A 113 -38.62 -0.39 -11.77
N SER A 114 -37.33 -0.19 -11.81
CA SER A 114 -36.50 -0.13 -13.01
C SER A 114 -35.06 0.20 -12.64
N PHE A 115 -34.36 -0.70 -12.04
CA PHE A 115 -32.90 -0.65 -12.01
C PHE A 115 -32.34 -1.22 -13.32
N GLY A 116 -32.71 -0.56 -14.40
CA GLY A 116 -32.26 -0.86 -15.74
C GLY A 116 -32.27 0.41 -16.56
N GLY A 117 -31.20 1.20 -16.50
CA GLY A 117 -31.09 2.37 -17.33
C GLY A 117 -30.47 3.57 -16.62
N PHE A 118 -29.20 3.46 -16.28
CA PHE A 118 -28.38 4.59 -15.90
C PHE A 118 -28.10 5.46 -17.13
N GLY A 119 -29.06 6.32 -17.47
CA GLY A 119 -28.96 7.28 -18.54
C GLY A 119 -29.51 8.63 -18.08
N GLY A 120 -28.62 9.56 -17.77
CA GLY A 120 -28.93 10.98 -17.83
C GLY A 120 -29.14 11.71 -16.51
N PHE A 121 -28.10 11.94 -15.75
CA PHE A 121 -27.99 13.17 -14.98
C PHE A 121 -26.74 13.91 -15.47
N GLY A 122 -26.95 15.02 -16.17
CA GLY A 122 -25.93 15.89 -16.72
C GLY A 122 -25.18 16.69 -15.65
N GLY A 123 -24.53 16.01 -14.72
CA GLY A 123 -23.31 16.52 -14.11
C GLY A 123 -22.22 16.27 -15.14
N ARG A 124 -21.53 17.29 -15.64
CA ARG A 124 -20.29 17.14 -16.38
C ARG A 124 -19.33 16.35 -15.50
N SER A 125 -19.40 15.00 -15.57
CA SER A 125 -18.30 14.17 -15.11
C SER A 125 -17.10 14.64 -15.93
N GLN A 126 -16.19 15.37 -15.31
CA GLN A 126 -14.93 15.69 -15.95
C GLN A 126 -14.37 14.34 -16.41
N PRO A 127 -14.11 14.18 -17.70
CA PRO A 127 -13.58 12.93 -18.21
C PRO A 127 -12.31 12.62 -17.43
N ASN A 128 -12.22 11.41 -16.88
CA ASN A 128 -11.01 10.96 -16.20
C ASN A 128 -9.89 10.91 -17.25
N LEU A 129 -9.03 11.93 -17.22
CA LEU A 129 -7.90 12.08 -18.12
C LEU A 129 -6.66 11.32 -17.64
N ASP A 130 -6.72 10.68 -16.48
CA ASP A 130 -5.63 9.91 -15.94
C ASP A 130 -5.46 8.58 -16.68
N ILE A 131 -4.21 8.15 -16.81
CA ILE A 131 -3.81 6.90 -17.45
C ILE A 131 -3.18 6.00 -16.41
N ASN A 132 -3.72 4.80 -16.24
CA ASN A 132 -3.09 3.75 -15.45
C ASN A 132 -2.21 2.93 -16.39
N ALA A 133 -0.93 2.80 -16.05
CA ALA A 133 0.03 1.99 -16.79
C ALA A 133 0.91 1.18 -15.81
N GLN A 134 1.53 0.13 -16.32
CA GLN A 134 2.46 -0.71 -15.57
C GLN A 134 3.79 -0.77 -16.30
N ILE A 135 4.88 -0.71 -15.53
CA ILE A 135 6.24 -0.93 -16.05
C ILE A 135 6.95 -1.99 -15.23
N THR A 136 7.85 -2.71 -15.90
CA THR A 136 8.79 -3.61 -15.23
C THR A 136 10.17 -2.98 -15.28
N ILE A 137 10.82 -2.80 -14.13
CA ILE A 137 12.16 -2.25 -14.01
C ILE A 137 13.15 -3.31 -13.52
N PRO A 138 14.42 -3.22 -13.88
CA PRO A 138 15.47 -4.09 -13.31
C PRO A 138 15.58 -3.91 -11.79
N PHE A 139 15.92 -4.99 -11.07
CA PHE A 139 16.15 -4.97 -9.63
C PHE A 139 17.18 -3.89 -9.21
N SER A 140 18.28 -3.79 -9.94
CA SER A 140 19.32 -2.77 -9.70
C SER A 140 18.76 -1.35 -9.76
N THR A 141 17.90 -1.07 -10.74
CA THR A 141 17.22 0.23 -10.86
C THR A 141 16.27 0.49 -9.70
N ALA A 142 15.58 -0.53 -9.21
CA ALA A 142 14.72 -0.38 -8.02
C ALA A 142 15.52 -0.02 -6.77
N ILE A 143 16.69 -0.60 -6.59
CA ILE A 143 17.55 -0.36 -5.42
C ILE A 143 18.30 0.97 -5.53
N LEU A 144 18.97 1.22 -6.66
CA LEU A 144 19.85 2.38 -6.85
C LEU A 144 19.11 3.63 -7.29
N GLY A 145 17.91 3.48 -7.86
CA GLY A 145 17.23 4.54 -8.57
C GLY A 145 17.89 4.83 -9.92
N GLY A 146 17.43 5.89 -10.56
CA GLY A 146 18.02 6.33 -11.83
C GLY A 146 16.99 6.79 -12.85
N LYS A 147 17.47 7.10 -14.05
CA LYS A 147 16.61 7.43 -15.19
C LYS A 147 16.20 6.14 -15.88
N HIS A 148 14.94 6.07 -16.24
CA HIS A 148 14.38 4.95 -16.99
C HIS A 148 13.51 5.51 -18.11
N ASN A 149 13.74 5.02 -19.35
CA ASN A 149 12.92 5.43 -20.50
C ASN A 149 11.73 4.48 -20.62
N ILE A 150 10.55 5.05 -20.74
CA ILE A 150 9.31 4.30 -20.96
C ILE A 150 8.64 4.78 -22.24
N ASN A 151 8.09 3.84 -23.00
CA ASN A 151 7.22 4.13 -24.14
C ASN A 151 5.77 3.97 -23.69
N LEU A 152 5.01 5.03 -23.75
CA LEU A 152 3.60 5.03 -23.43
C LEU A 152 2.82 5.75 -24.53
N GLN A 153 1.83 5.09 -25.14
CA GLN A 153 1.01 5.67 -26.22
C GLN A 153 1.83 6.30 -27.36
N ASN A 154 2.90 5.61 -27.82
CA ASN A 154 3.85 6.07 -28.85
C ASN A 154 4.65 7.34 -28.47
N GLN A 155 4.71 7.68 -27.19
CA GLN A 155 5.57 8.74 -26.68
C GLN A 155 6.61 8.16 -25.73
N ASN A 156 7.85 8.59 -25.88
CA ASN A 156 8.94 8.21 -24.99
C ASN A 156 9.06 9.23 -23.86
N PHE A 157 9.06 8.74 -22.64
CA PHE A 157 9.25 9.56 -21.45
C PHE A 157 10.45 9.08 -20.67
N ASP A 158 11.33 10.01 -20.32
CA ASP A 158 12.38 9.77 -19.32
C ASP A 158 11.81 10.04 -17.94
N ILE A 159 11.70 8.99 -17.15
CA ILE A 159 11.23 9.07 -15.78
C ILE A 159 12.39 8.87 -14.81
N LYS A 160 12.35 9.56 -13.69
CA LYS A 160 13.30 9.36 -12.60
C LYS A 160 12.70 8.37 -11.60
N ILE A 161 13.25 7.18 -11.55
CA ILE A 161 12.92 6.18 -10.53
C ILE A 161 13.65 6.55 -9.23
N PRO A 162 12.93 6.74 -8.11
CA PRO A 162 13.58 6.99 -6.83
C PRO A 162 14.26 5.71 -6.31
N ALA A 163 15.44 5.85 -5.67
CA ALA A 163 16.12 4.74 -5.03
C ALA A 163 15.25 4.09 -3.95
N GLY A 164 15.30 2.77 -3.83
CA GLY A 164 14.53 2.01 -2.86
C GLY A 164 13.03 1.95 -3.16
N ILE A 165 12.63 2.05 -4.42
CA ILE A 165 11.25 1.82 -4.83
C ILE A 165 10.90 0.34 -4.65
N ARG A 166 9.68 0.07 -4.20
CA ARG A 166 9.21 -1.30 -3.93
C ARG A 166 8.34 -1.81 -5.07
N ASP A 167 8.29 -3.13 -5.21
CA ASP A 167 7.35 -3.78 -6.10
C ASP A 167 5.92 -3.38 -5.78
N GLY A 168 5.11 -3.12 -6.82
CA GLY A 168 3.73 -2.66 -6.70
C GLY A 168 3.55 -1.17 -6.36
N GLU A 169 4.64 -0.41 -6.12
CA GLU A 169 4.56 1.02 -5.82
C GLU A 169 4.16 1.83 -7.07
N THR A 170 3.40 2.92 -6.86
CA THR A 170 2.91 3.75 -7.97
C THR A 170 3.65 5.08 -8.03
N ILE A 171 4.14 5.42 -9.21
CA ILE A 171 4.74 6.72 -9.53
C ILE A 171 3.71 7.56 -10.30
N ARG A 172 3.44 8.78 -9.84
CA ARG A 172 2.56 9.73 -10.53
C ARG A 172 3.37 10.67 -11.41
N LEU A 173 3.10 10.63 -12.71
CA LEU A 173 3.68 11.54 -13.69
C LEU A 173 2.66 12.61 -14.02
N ARG A 174 2.84 13.81 -13.46
CA ARG A 174 1.89 14.91 -13.57
C ARG A 174 1.82 15.44 -15.01
N GLY A 175 0.59 15.69 -15.49
CA GLY A 175 0.32 16.27 -16.80
C GLY A 175 0.75 15.39 -17.98
N LYS A 176 0.96 14.08 -17.77
CA LYS A 176 1.35 13.12 -18.83
C LYS A 176 0.22 12.16 -19.22
N GLY A 177 -0.98 12.37 -18.68
CA GLY A 177 -2.18 11.63 -19.03
C GLY A 177 -2.82 12.09 -20.34
N LYS A 178 -4.09 11.76 -20.53
CA LYS A 178 -4.87 12.22 -21.70
C LYS A 178 -5.02 13.74 -21.66
N THR A 179 -5.03 14.37 -22.82
CA THR A 179 -5.23 15.82 -22.95
C THR A 179 -6.61 16.10 -23.54
N MET A 180 -7.34 17.02 -22.93
CA MET A 180 -8.62 17.52 -23.44
C MET A 180 -8.65 19.04 -23.31
N GLY A 181 -8.52 19.73 -24.44
CA GLY A 181 -8.34 21.18 -24.45
C GLY A 181 -7.07 21.60 -23.70
N ASN A 182 -7.22 22.48 -22.72
CA ASN A 182 -6.12 22.95 -21.86
C ASN A 182 -5.88 22.10 -20.59
N GLN A 183 -6.59 20.99 -20.42
CA GLN A 183 -6.46 20.11 -19.27
C GLN A 183 -5.73 18.82 -19.66
N SER A 184 -4.74 18.45 -18.88
CA SER A 184 -4.03 17.17 -19.01
C SER A 184 -4.17 16.39 -17.72
N GLY A 185 -4.53 15.12 -17.80
CA GLY A 185 -4.51 14.19 -16.68
C GLY A 185 -3.09 13.75 -16.33
N ASP A 186 -2.96 12.82 -15.39
CA ASP A 186 -1.70 12.27 -14.95
C ASP A 186 -1.55 10.82 -15.42
N VAL A 187 -0.32 10.32 -15.43
CA VAL A 187 -0.05 8.88 -15.56
C VAL A 187 0.24 8.30 -14.19
N LEU A 188 -0.54 7.32 -13.78
CA LEU A 188 -0.33 6.50 -12.59
C LEU A 188 0.40 5.23 -13.02
N LEU A 189 1.71 5.21 -12.79
CA LEU A 189 2.61 4.17 -13.26
C LEU A 189 2.90 3.18 -12.14
N LYS A 190 2.26 2.01 -12.19
CA LYS A 190 2.53 0.92 -11.25
C LYS A 190 3.86 0.25 -11.61
N VAL A 191 4.79 0.21 -10.68
CA VAL A 191 6.11 -0.38 -10.86
C VAL A 191 6.09 -1.85 -10.50
N SER A 192 6.60 -2.70 -11.38
CA SER A 192 6.92 -4.09 -11.10
C SER A 192 8.43 -4.26 -11.14
N VAL A 193 9.01 -4.95 -10.14
CA VAL A 193 10.45 -5.16 -10.05
C VAL A 193 10.79 -6.55 -10.57
N ALA A 194 11.63 -6.62 -11.62
CA ALA A 194 12.10 -7.90 -12.14
C ALA A 194 12.94 -8.64 -11.09
N PRO A 195 12.76 -9.96 -10.92
CA PRO A 195 13.58 -10.75 -10.01
C PRO A 195 15.05 -10.73 -10.45
N HIS A 196 15.97 -10.83 -9.48
CA HIS A 196 17.40 -10.88 -9.75
C HIS A 196 17.95 -12.27 -9.37
N PRO A 197 18.82 -12.90 -10.21
CA PRO A 197 19.28 -14.27 -9.97
C PRO A 197 20.09 -14.43 -8.68
N GLN A 198 20.84 -13.41 -8.28
CA GLN A 198 21.75 -13.45 -7.13
C GLN A 198 21.27 -12.66 -5.92
N TYR A 199 20.25 -11.78 -6.08
CA TYR A 199 19.79 -10.93 -5.01
C TYR A 199 18.35 -11.23 -4.65
N SER A 200 18.06 -11.15 -3.36
CA SER A 200 16.70 -11.07 -2.83
C SER A 200 16.59 -9.91 -1.85
N GLN A 201 15.39 -9.37 -1.69
CA GLN A 201 15.10 -8.25 -0.81
C GLN A 201 14.11 -8.69 0.27
N ASP A 202 14.42 -8.34 1.52
CA ASP A 202 13.51 -8.50 2.66
C ASP A 202 13.48 -7.18 3.44
N GLY A 203 12.35 -6.48 3.30
CA GLY A 203 12.23 -5.11 3.81
C GLY A 203 13.26 -4.16 3.19
N ASP A 204 14.14 -3.61 4.02
CA ASP A 204 15.24 -2.73 3.59
C ASP A 204 16.57 -3.51 3.42
N ASN A 205 16.60 -4.77 3.83
CA ASN A 205 17.79 -5.60 3.72
C ASN A 205 17.87 -6.32 2.37
N LEU A 206 19.07 -6.52 1.90
CA LEU A 206 19.37 -7.31 0.72
C LEU A 206 20.14 -8.58 1.10
N THR A 207 19.88 -9.67 0.40
CA THR A 207 20.68 -10.89 0.49
C THR A 207 21.27 -11.16 -0.87
N LYS A 208 22.59 -11.38 -0.93
CA LYS A 208 23.31 -11.78 -2.13
C LYS A 208 23.99 -13.11 -1.90
N LYS A 209 23.77 -14.10 -2.78
CA LYS A 209 24.57 -15.33 -2.83
C LYS A 209 25.87 -15.03 -3.54
N PHE A 210 26.97 -15.50 -2.98
CA PHE A 210 28.28 -15.39 -3.59
C PHE A 210 29.05 -16.73 -3.54
N ASP A 211 29.82 -17.00 -4.55
CA ASP A 211 30.57 -18.21 -4.68
C ASP A 211 31.85 -18.13 -3.85
N LEU A 212 32.04 -19.13 -2.99
CA LEU A 212 33.19 -19.24 -2.09
C LEU A 212 33.99 -20.49 -2.41
N PRO A 213 35.28 -20.36 -2.89
CA PRO A 213 36.10 -21.51 -3.12
C PRO A 213 36.33 -22.34 -1.85
N LEU A 214 36.26 -23.67 -1.94
CA LEU A 214 36.45 -24.60 -0.83
C LEU A 214 37.72 -24.30 0.00
N LYS A 215 38.82 -23.98 -0.67
CA LYS A 215 40.08 -23.57 -0.02
C LYS A 215 39.88 -22.43 0.95
N THR A 216 39.15 -21.38 0.51
CA THR A 216 38.87 -20.20 1.34
C THR A 216 37.89 -20.51 2.43
N ALA A 217 36.92 -21.40 2.18
CA ALA A 217 35.96 -21.84 3.22
C ALA A 217 36.66 -22.58 4.37
N LEU A 218 37.66 -23.46 4.03
CA LEU A 218 38.41 -24.25 5.01
C LEU A 218 39.44 -23.43 5.79
N PHE A 219 40.27 -22.68 5.04
CA PHE A 219 41.49 -22.05 5.62
C PHE A 219 41.29 -20.55 5.93
N GLY A 220 40.15 -20.00 5.54
CA GLY A 220 39.89 -18.57 5.62
C GLY A 220 40.60 -17.79 4.51
N GLY A 221 40.36 -16.49 4.44
CA GLY A 221 40.99 -15.64 3.45
C GLY A 221 40.22 -14.37 3.18
N LYS A 222 40.57 -13.69 2.11
CA LYS A 222 39.86 -12.49 1.63
C LYS A 222 39.24 -12.83 0.28
N VAL A 223 38.01 -12.40 0.09
CA VAL A 223 37.26 -12.55 -1.17
C VAL A 223 36.76 -11.18 -1.58
N GLU A 224 36.98 -10.81 -2.84
CA GLU A 224 36.38 -9.61 -3.40
C GLU A 224 34.99 -9.94 -3.94
N ILE A 225 34.01 -9.12 -3.54
CA ILE A 225 32.61 -9.30 -3.91
C ILE A 225 32.11 -8.00 -4.52
N GLU A 226 31.66 -8.09 -5.75
CA GLU A 226 30.98 -6.98 -6.42
C GLU A 226 29.55 -6.87 -5.85
N THR A 227 29.18 -5.70 -5.36
CA THR A 227 27.83 -5.41 -4.90
C THR A 227 27.14 -4.44 -5.86
N LEU A 228 25.85 -4.14 -5.65
CA LEU A 228 25.15 -3.14 -6.46
C LEU A 228 25.75 -1.74 -6.34
N TYR A 229 26.45 -1.45 -5.25
CA TYR A 229 27.01 -0.12 -4.98
C TYR A 229 28.51 -0.03 -5.31
N LYS A 230 29.27 -1.04 -4.91
CA LYS A 230 30.74 -1.06 -5.01
C LYS A 230 31.30 -2.46 -4.80
N THR A 231 32.53 -2.69 -5.20
CA THR A 231 33.28 -3.89 -4.83
C THR A 231 33.78 -3.77 -3.38
N ILE A 232 33.62 -4.83 -2.61
CA ILE A 232 34.04 -4.92 -1.21
C ILE A 232 34.94 -6.13 -1.01
N THR A 233 35.84 -6.05 -0.05
CA THR A 233 36.67 -7.17 0.38
C THR A 233 36.13 -7.79 1.64
N LEU A 234 35.60 -8.99 1.56
CA LEU A 234 35.11 -9.78 2.69
C LEU A 234 36.22 -10.61 3.31
N LYS A 235 36.44 -10.50 4.62
CA LYS A 235 37.30 -11.41 5.38
C LYS A 235 36.50 -12.63 5.80
N VAL A 236 36.81 -13.77 5.22
CA VAL A 236 36.16 -15.07 5.49
C VAL A 236 36.94 -15.78 6.58
N PRO A 237 36.32 -16.20 7.69
CA PRO A 237 36.95 -16.98 8.74
C PRO A 237 37.23 -18.41 8.29
N LYS A 238 38.11 -19.12 8.98
CA LYS A 238 38.34 -20.56 8.78
C LYS A 238 37.07 -21.34 9.16
N ASN A 239 36.86 -22.47 8.52
CA ASN A 239 35.71 -23.37 8.74
C ASN A 239 34.36 -22.68 8.50
N THR A 240 34.31 -21.82 7.49
CA THR A 240 33.05 -21.21 7.03
C THR A 240 32.14 -22.29 6.46
N LYS A 241 30.89 -22.32 6.92
CA LYS A 241 29.90 -23.30 6.47
C LYS A 241 29.16 -22.81 5.24
N ASN A 242 28.59 -23.76 4.49
CA ASN A 242 27.69 -23.41 3.38
C ASN A 242 26.47 -22.65 3.91
N ASN A 243 25.99 -21.69 3.12
CA ASN A 243 24.90 -20.77 3.48
C ASN A 243 25.18 -19.88 4.72
N GLN A 244 26.45 -19.81 5.18
CA GLN A 244 26.82 -18.88 6.24
C GLN A 244 26.66 -17.44 5.77
N ARG A 245 26.01 -16.62 6.61
CA ARG A 245 25.70 -15.21 6.28
C ARG A 245 26.70 -14.26 6.92
N PHE A 246 27.14 -13.29 6.13
CA PHE A 246 28.04 -12.20 6.55
C PHE A 246 27.29 -10.88 6.36
N ARG A 247 27.14 -10.12 7.43
CA ARG A 247 26.46 -8.83 7.40
C ARG A 247 27.42 -7.72 7.00
N VAL A 248 27.04 -6.97 6.00
CA VAL A 248 27.72 -5.73 5.58
C VAL A 248 26.75 -4.58 5.78
N LYS A 249 27.10 -3.66 6.67
CA LYS A 249 26.23 -2.55 7.05
C LYS A 249 26.06 -1.57 5.89
N GLU A 250 24.86 -0.96 5.81
CA GLU A 250 24.53 0.17 4.93
C GLU A 250 24.68 -0.11 3.42
N LEU A 251 24.63 -1.36 3.00
CA LEU A 251 24.63 -1.77 1.60
C LEU A 251 23.33 -2.47 1.18
N GLY A 252 22.26 -2.27 1.95
CA GLY A 252 20.90 -2.69 1.63
C GLY A 252 20.15 -1.67 0.77
N ALA A 253 18.83 -1.81 0.69
CA ALA A 253 17.98 -0.87 -0.01
C ALA A 253 17.81 0.43 0.78
N TYR A 254 17.68 1.55 0.06
CA TYR A 254 17.42 2.84 0.68
C TYR A 254 15.96 2.95 1.15
N ASN A 255 15.75 3.25 2.42
CA ASN A 255 14.44 3.54 2.97
C ASN A 255 14.19 5.05 2.94
N ARG A 256 13.23 5.47 2.11
CA ARG A 256 12.90 6.89 1.92
C ARG A 256 12.22 7.53 3.13
N LYS A 257 11.58 6.73 4.01
CA LYS A 257 10.90 7.23 5.22
C LYS A 257 11.91 7.50 6.34
N SER A 258 12.78 6.52 6.62
CA SER A 258 13.83 6.64 7.65
C SER A 258 15.08 7.38 7.18
N LYS A 259 15.22 7.58 5.86
CA LYS A 259 16.40 8.18 5.20
C LYS A 259 17.69 7.40 5.51
N SER A 260 17.61 6.09 5.62
CA SER A 260 18.73 5.19 5.95
C SER A 260 18.79 4.04 4.97
N TYR A 261 19.94 3.39 4.90
CA TYR A 261 20.12 2.15 4.16
C TYR A 261 19.93 0.96 5.09
N GLY A 262 19.33 -0.10 4.57
CA GLY A 262 19.37 -1.42 5.20
C GLY A 262 20.76 -2.06 5.08
N ASP A 263 20.86 -3.32 5.46
CA ASP A 263 22.11 -4.07 5.41
C ASP A 263 22.12 -5.06 4.23
N LEU A 264 23.32 -5.42 3.79
CA LEU A 264 23.53 -6.50 2.85
C LEU A 264 24.00 -7.75 3.59
N TYR A 265 23.30 -8.84 3.41
CA TYR A 265 23.68 -10.16 3.88
C TYR A 265 24.28 -10.94 2.71
N LEU A 266 25.56 -11.30 2.85
CA LEU A 266 26.28 -12.13 1.88
C LEU A 266 26.16 -13.59 2.34
N GLU A 267 25.54 -14.43 1.52
CA GLU A 267 25.32 -15.85 1.79
C GLU A 267 26.32 -16.68 0.99
N ALA A 268 27.20 -17.40 1.69
CA ALA A 268 28.27 -18.17 1.06
C ALA A 268 27.71 -19.42 0.39
N ASN A 269 27.99 -19.59 -0.89
CA ASN A 269 27.80 -20.81 -1.67
C ASN A 269 29.14 -21.46 -1.89
N ILE A 270 29.45 -22.54 -1.18
CA ILE A 270 30.76 -23.19 -1.29
C ILE A 270 30.84 -23.97 -2.61
N ILE A 271 31.78 -23.58 -3.46
CA ILE A 271 32.07 -24.28 -4.70
C ILE A 271 33.12 -25.35 -4.45
N LEU A 272 32.75 -26.59 -4.75
CA LEU A 272 33.69 -27.71 -4.75
C LEU A 272 34.54 -27.64 -6.01
N PRO A 273 35.85 -27.92 -5.91
CA PRO A 273 36.71 -28.09 -7.09
C PRO A 273 36.30 -29.35 -7.85
N ASP A 274 36.51 -29.33 -9.15
CA ASP A 274 36.38 -30.51 -9.98
C ASP A 274 37.47 -31.53 -9.59
N VAL A 275 37.07 -32.75 -9.28
CA VAL A 275 37.96 -33.84 -8.84
C VAL A 275 39.06 -34.11 -9.88
N ASP A 276 38.73 -34.04 -11.17
CA ASP A 276 39.68 -34.27 -12.27
C ASP A 276 40.76 -33.16 -12.36
N SER A 277 40.51 -32.00 -11.79
CA SER A 277 41.45 -30.87 -11.71
C SER A 277 42.42 -30.97 -10.52
N LEU A 278 42.18 -31.90 -9.59
CA LEU A 278 42.99 -32.04 -8.39
C LEU A 278 44.25 -32.91 -8.64
N PRO A 279 45.38 -32.62 -7.94
CA PRO A 279 46.52 -33.50 -7.96
C PRO A 279 46.15 -34.91 -7.45
N LYS A 280 46.64 -35.96 -8.13
CA LYS A 280 46.34 -37.36 -7.79
C LYS A 280 46.61 -37.73 -6.31
N GLU A 281 47.62 -37.13 -5.71
CA GLU A 281 47.96 -37.34 -4.30
C GLU A 281 46.86 -36.76 -3.37
N LEU A 282 46.32 -35.58 -3.71
CA LEU A 282 45.27 -34.97 -2.97
C LEU A 282 43.98 -35.75 -3.13
N THR A 283 43.62 -36.21 -4.32
CA THR A 283 42.45 -37.04 -4.59
C THR A 283 42.47 -38.30 -3.72
N LYS A 284 43.60 -39.04 -3.73
CA LYS A 284 43.77 -40.24 -2.91
C LYS A 284 43.70 -39.95 -1.40
N ALA A 285 44.21 -38.80 -0.96
CA ALA A 285 44.10 -38.39 0.45
C ALA A 285 42.66 -38.07 0.82
N LEU A 286 41.91 -37.36 -0.04
CA LEU A 286 40.47 -37.06 0.19
C LEU A 286 39.66 -38.35 0.23
N GLU A 287 39.83 -39.28 -0.68
CA GLU A 287 39.14 -40.59 -0.67
C GLU A 287 39.44 -41.42 0.58
N LYS A 288 40.63 -41.28 1.17
CA LYS A 288 41.01 -42.03 2.34
C LYS A 288 40.51 -41.43 3.65
N TYR A 289 40.36 -40.08 3.75
CA TYR A 289 40.15 -39.40 5.03
C TYR A 289 38.82 -38.67 5.12
N LEU A 290 38.02 -38.55 4.04
CA LEU A 290 36.60 -38.11 4.06
C LEU A 290 35.66 -39.29 3.98
#